data_767b8d6a478be94d75548f049695d3b2
#
_entry.id   767b8d6a478be94d75548f049695d3b2
#
_cell.length_a   1.000
_cell.length_b   1.000
_cell.length_c   1.000
_cell.angle_alpha   90.00
_cell.angle_beta   90.00
_cell.angle_gamma   90.00
#
_symmetry.space_group_name_H-M   'P 1'
#
loop_
_entity.id
_entity.type
_entity.pdbx_description
1 polymer ?
#
loop_
_entity_poly.entity_id
_entity_poly.type
_entity_poly.pdbx_seq_one_letter_code
_entity_poly.pdbx_strand_id
1 'polypeptide(L)'
;MRHVYVTGARQRKTPEEEWTLYERALLIRVDTQTSTSEPCVDYVSPAAASVAGRASYLFKSGTIKGQRLYVCTSTEVLIYEVPGFRRLGYISLPCFNDLHHVCPSRDGTVFVVNTGLDMVVEVSAEGRVLREWGVVGEDPWERFSRAIDYRKVPTTKPHKSHPNFVFELGADLWVTRAMQGDAVCLTRPDRRIWIGPELVHDGHLHGDRIYFTTVDGTLVIVGRDSLRIEEVIDLKMVDNTAKALLGWCRGVLVLDDRRVWVSFTRVRKTTFKENIKWVKRVRGEVEKPTHMALYDIHAKKILNEINLEKHGLNVVFSVLPAVSP
;
A
#
# COMPACT_ATOMS: atom_id res chain seq x y z
N MET A 1 -1.76 -2.41 -21.19
CA MET A 1 -2.72 -1.55 -20.43
C MET A 1 -2.31 -0.11 -20.65
N ARG A 2 -3.22 0.75 -21.12
CA ARG A 2 -2.94 2.16 -21.43
C ARG A 2 -3.15 3.06 -20.21
N HIS A 3 -4.19 2.82 -19.43
CA HIS A 3 -4.50 3.64 -18.27
C HIS A 3 -4.36 2.86 -16.98
N VAL A 4 -3.88 3.54 -15.93
CA VAL A 4 -3.82 3.02 -14.56
C VAL A 4 -4.36 4.07 -13.60
N TYR A 5 -4.92 3.62 -12.47
CA TYR A 5 -5.24 4.49 -11.34
C TYR A 5 -4.09 4.45 -10.34
N VAL A 6 -3.77 5.61 -9.78
CA VAL A 6 -2.69 5.75 -8.79
C VAL A 6 -3.23 6.45 -7.56
N THR A 7 -3.04 5.83 -6.40
CA THR A 7 -3.45 6.38 -5.10
C THR A 7 -2.27 7.01 -4.37
N GLY A 8 -2.54 8.09 -3.66
CA GLY A 8 -1.50 8.76 -2.88
C GLY A 8 -1.98 10.07 -2.28
N ALA A 9 -1.11 11.06 -2.22
CA ALA A 9 -1.43 12.35 -1.63
C ALA A 9 -0.56 13.49 -2.16
N ARG A 10 -1.11 14.71 -2.01
CA ARG A 10 -0.37 15.96 -2.14
C ARG A 10 0.18 16.38 -0.77
N GLN A 11 1.45 16.74 -0.76
CA GLN A 11 2.14 17.22 0.43
C GLN A 11 1.76 18.66 0.77
N ARG A 12 1.74 19.01 2.06
CA ARG A 12 1.61 20.40 2.50
C ARG A 12 2.83 21.23 2.09
N LYS A 13 2.61 22.52 1.80
CA LYS A 13 3.67 23.43 1.37
C LYS A 13 4.44 24.09 2.53
N THR A 14 4.10 23.77 3.78
CA THR A 14 4.76 24.37 4.96
C THR A 14 6.11 23.70 5.25
N PRO A 15 7.23 24.46 5.34
CA PRO A 15 8.58 23.90 5.38
C PRO A 15 8.86 22.95 6.55
N GLU A 16 8.26 23.15 7.70
CA GLU A 16 8.56 22.45 8.95
C GLU A 16 7.88 21.08 9.09
N GLU A 17 6.83 20.83 8.28
CA GLU A 17 6.00 19.63 8.35
C GLU A 17 5.87 18.91 7.00
N GLU A 18 6.61 19.36 5.99
CA GLU A 18 6.43 19.00 4.57
C GLU A 18 6.31 17.52 4.27
N TRP A 19 6.82 16.66 5.13
CA TRP A 19 6.98 15.25 4.79
C TRP A 19 6.24 14.28 5.74
N THR A 20 5.59 14.78 6.76
CA THR A 20 4.72 13.97 7.63
C THR A 20 3.24 14.23 7.43
N LEU A 21 2.88 15.40 6.89
CA LEU A 21 1.49 15.82 6.75
C LEU A 21 1.13 16.09 5.29
N TYR A 22 0.03 15.49 4.85
CA TYR A 22 -0.53 15.66 3.52
C TYR A 22 -1.78 16.50 3.58
N GLU A 23 -1.94 17.41 2.61
CA GLU A 23 -3.08 18.31 2.55
C GLU A 23 -4.30 17.73 1.83
N ARG A 24 -4.07 16.80 0.89
CA ARG A 24 -5.11 16.20 0.05
C ARG A 24 -4.80 14.73 -0.23
N ALA A 25 -5.76 13.85 -0.01
CA ALA A 25 -5.73 12.50 -0.53
C ALA A 25 -6.13 12.53 -2.01
N LEU A 26 -5.30 11.97 -2.88
CA LEU A 26 -5.48 12.02 -4.33
C LEU A 26 -5.55 10.63 -4.93
N LEU A 27 -6.49 10.46 -5.86
CA LEU A 27 -6.51 9.37 -6.83
C LEU A 27 -6.51 9.99 -8.22
N ILE A 28 -5.57 9.59 -9.05
CA ILE A 28 -5.43 10.08 -10.43
C ILE A 28 -5.51 8.92 -11.42
N ARG A 29 -6.00 9.20 -12.63
CA ARG A 29 -5.86 8.32 -13.79
C ARG A 29 -4.67 8.78 -14.61
N VAL A 30 -3.75 7.87 -14.90
CA VAL A 30 -2.54 8.14 -15.68
C VAL A 30 -2.62 7.42 -17.01
N ASP A 31 -2.43 8.15 -18.11
CA ASP A 31 -2.18 7.57 -19.43
C ASP A 31 -0.69 7.20 -19.52
N THR A 32 -0.40 5.90 -19.58
CA THR A 32 0.97 5.39 -19.56
C THR A 32 1.73 5.57 -20.86
N GLN A 33 1.05 5.95 -21.96
CA GLN A 33 1.69 6.23 -23.25
C GLN A 33 2.12 7.69 -23.35
N THR A 34 1.27 8.61 -22.91
CA THR A 34 1.53 10.05 -23.01
C THR A 34 2.13 10.63 -21.74
N SER A 35 2.15 9.86 -20.63
CA SER A 35 2.56 10.33 -19.31
C SER A 35 1.72 11.53 -18.81
N THR A 36 0.49 11.65 -19.27
CA THR A 36 -0.46 12.65 -18.79
C THR A 36 -1.36 12.06 -17.70
N SER A 37 -1.99 12.91 -16.88
CA SER A 37 -2.91 12.44 -15.86
C SER A 37 -4.11 13.35 -15.72
N GLU A 38 -5.20 12.80 -15.17
CA GLU A 38 -6.37 13.54 -14.75
C GLU A 38 -6.75 13.18 -13.30
N PRO A 39 -7.21 14.12 -12.49
CA PRO A 39 -7.69 13.84 -11.15
C PRO A 39 -9.03 13.09 -11.21
N CYS A 40 -9.14 12.00 -10.45
CA CYS A 40 -10.37 11.23 -10.30
C CYS A 40 -11.06 11.53 -8.97
N VAL A 41 -10.28 11.57 -7.88
CA VAL A 41 -10.78 11.89 -6.54
C VAL A 41 -9.78 12.81 -5.85
N ASP A 42 -10.26 13.90 -5.30
CA ASP A 42 -9.55 14.81 -4.42
C ASP A 42 -10.31 14.90 -3.10
N TYR A 43 -9.72 14.39 -2.00
CA TYR A 43 -10.43 14.10 -0.78
C TYR A 43 -9.73 14.64 0.47
N VAL A 44 -10.57 15.10 1.40
CA VAL A 44 -10.19 15.52 2.76
C VAL A 44 -11.07 14.76 3.76
N SER A 45 -10.45 14.05 4.69
CA SER A 45 -11.17 13.34 5.74
C SER A 45 -11.93 14.33 6.65
N PRO A 46 -13.17 14.01 7.04
CA PRO A 46 -13.92 14.85 7.96
C PRO A 46 -13.26 14.91 9.34
N ALA A 47 -13.50 15.98 10.08
CA ALA A 47 -12.94 16.16 11.42
C ALA A 47 -13.29 15.00 12.37
N ALA A 48 -14.45 14.35 12.17
CA ALA A 48 -14.85 13.17 12.93
C ALA A 48 -13.94 11.96 12.74
N ALA A 49 -13.25 11.86 11.60
CA ALA A 49 -12.36 10.74 11.25
C ALA A 49 -10.87 11.11 11.26
N SER A 50 -10.50 12.28 11.78
CA SER A 50 -9.11 12.75 11.75
C SER A 50 -8.66 13.34 13.08
N VAL A 51 -7.34 13.41 13.27
CA VAL A 51 -6.71 14.01 14.45
C VAL A 51 -6.80 15.53 14.37
N ALA A 52 -7.31 16.17 15.42
CA ALA A 52 -7.40 17.63 15.48
C ALA A 52 -6.00 18.28 15.39
N GLY A 53 -5.87 19.31 14.56
CA GLY A 53 -4.63 20.08 14.41
C GLY A 53 -3.46 19.36 13.72
N ARG A 54 -3.56 18.03 13.53
CA ARG A 54 -2.53 17.18 12.88
C ARG A 54 -3.10 16.26 11.80
N ALA A 55 -4.19 16.65 11.19
CA ALA A 55 -4.81 15.86 10.14
C ALA A 55 -3.86 15.71 8.93
N SER A 56 -3.71 14.48 8.47
CA SER A 56 -2.94 14.13 7.28
C SER A 56 -3.82 13.31 6.35
N TYR A 57 -4.08 13.85 5.16
CA TYR A 57 -5.03 13.28 4.21
C TYR A 57 -4.29 12.56 3.09
N LEU A 58 -4.40 11.24 3.05
CA LEU A 58 -3.76 10.42 2.02
C LEU A 58 -4.61 9.19 1.72
N PHE A 59 -4.70 8.84 0.45
CA PHE A 59 -5.13 7.50 0.08
C PHE A 59 -3.94 6.54 0.17
N LYS A 60 -4.16 5.44 0.85
CA LYS A 60 -3.24 4.32 0.92
C LYS A 60 -3.63 3.24 -0.08
N SER A 61 -3.26 1.98 0.18
CA SER A 61 -3.51 0.91 -0.78
C SER A 61 -4.99 0.55 -0.87
N GLY A 62 -5.40 0.15 -2.05
CA GLY A 62 -6.77 -0.23 -2.33
C GLY A 62 -6.86 -1.40 -3.30
N THR A 63 -8.08 -1.85 -3.56
CA THR A 63 -8.40 -2.96 -4.45
C THR A 63 -9.54 -2.59 -5.39
N ILE A 64 -9.41 -2.95 -6.68
CA ILE A 64 -10.52 -2.91 -7.62
C ILE A 64 -11.12 -4.31 -7.74
N LYS A 65 -12.44 -4.41 -7.55
CA LYS A 65 -13.23 -5.63 -7.77
C LYS A 65 -14.47 -5.30 -8.59
N GLY A 66 -14.50 -5.80 -9.83
CA GLY A 66 -15.52 -5.41 -10.81
C GLY A 66 -15.48 -3.90 -11.08
N GLN A 67 -16.62 -3.24 -10.98
CA GLN A 67 -16.75 -1.79 -11.14
C GLN A 67 -16.68 -1.01 -9.82
N ARG A 68 -15.98 -1.53 -8.82
CA ARG A 68 -15.82 -0.86 -7.53
C ARG A 68 -14.36 -0.76 -7.14
N LEU A 69 -13.95 0.43 -6.74
CA LEU A 69 -12.69 0.69 -6.08
C LEU A 69 -12.95 0.78 -4.57
N TYR A 70 -12.24 -0.03 -3.82
CA TYR A 70 -12.12 0.05 -2.37
C TYR A 70 -10.77 0.68 -2.04
N VAL A 71 -10.75 1.77 -1.31
CA VAL A 71 -9.52 2.48 -0.94
C VAL A 71 -9.60 2.96 0.50
N CYS A 72 -8.48 2.96 1.21
CA CYS A 72 -8.45 3.49 2.58
C CYS A 72 -7.64 4.78 2.69
N THR A 73 -8.02 5.60 3.68
CA THR A 73 -7.17 6.62 4.30
C THR A 73 -6.49 6.03 5.53
N SER A 74 -5.98 6.85 6.44
CA SER A 74 -5.47 6.34 7.72
C SER A 74 -6.56 5.81 8.66
N THR A 75 -7.82 6.24 8.49
CA THR A 75 -8.92 5.98 9.45
C THR A 75 -10.26 5.69 8.79
N GLU A 76 -10.28 5.57 7.47
CA GLU A 76 -11.52 5.44 6.69
C GLU A 76 -11.34 4.45 5.55
N VAL A 77 -12.43 3.77 5.20
CA VAL A 77 -12.57 3.03 3.95
C VAL A 77 -13.61 3.72 3.10
N LEU A 78 -13.26 4.03 1.86
CA LEU A 78 -14.15 4.63 0.88
C LEU A 78 -14.34 3.65 -0.28
N ILE A 79 -15.58 3.56 -0.75
CA ILE A 79 -15.95 2.69 -1.87
C ILE A 79 -16.49 3.58 -2.99
N TYR A 80 -15.86 3.51 -4.14
CA TYR A 80 -16.24 4.27 -5.33
C TYR A 80 -16.67 3.34 -6.46
N GLU A 81 -17.65 3.78 -7.23
CA GLU A 81 -17.92 3.23 -8.56
C GLU A 81 -16.82 3.67 -9.53
N VAL A 82 -16.36 2.78 -10.39
CA VAL A 82 -15.38 3.11 -11.44
C VAL A 82 -15.98 2.79 -12.81
N PRO A 83 -15.75 3.65 -13.83
CA PRO A 83 -14.80 4.78 -13.88
C PRO A 83 -15.33 6.14 -13.41
N GLY A 84 -16.60 6.27 -12.99
CA GLY A 84 -17.25 7.54 -12.69
C GLY A 84 -16.91 8.16 -11.32
N PHE A 85 -16.29 7.40 -10.42
CA PHE A 85 -15.88 7.81 -9.06
C PHE A 85 -16.99 8.38 -8.18
N ARG A 86 -18.23 7.97 -8.42
CA ARG A 86 -19.34 8.23 -7.50
C ARG A 86 -19.12 7.39 -6.24
N ARG A 87 -19.13 8.04 -5.07
CA ARG A 87 -18.98 7.33 -3.79
C ARG A 87 -20.21 6.47 -3.49
N LEU A 88 -19.97 5.17 -3.29
CA LEU A 88 -21.00 4.16 -2.99
C LEU A 88 -21.06 3.80 -1.50
N GLY A 89 -19.92 3.93 -0.78
CA GLY A 89 -19.84 3.53 0.62
C GLY A 89 -18.76 4.29 1.39
N TYR A 90 -18.93 4.27 2.72
CA TYR A 90 -18.04 4.91 3.68
C TYR A 90 -18.07 4.14 4.99
N ILE A 91 -16.90 3.73 5.49
CA ILE A 91 -16.74 3.03 6.76
C ILE A 91 -15.64 3.71 7.55
N SER A 92 -15.90 4.13 8.78
CA SER A 92 -14.91 4.68 9.70
C SER A 92 -15.26 4.26 11.12
N LEU A 93 -14.44 3.40 11.70
CA LEU A 93 -14.68 2.79 13.00
C LEU A 93 -13.72 3.35 14.05
N PRO A 94 -14.12 3.47 15.32
CA PRO A 94 -13.24 3.96 16.39
C PRO A 94 -11.92 3.18 16.52
N CYS A 95 -11.89 1.90 16.16
CA CYS A 95 -10.67 1.09 16.16
C CYS A 95 -9.71 1.39 15.02
N PHE A 96 -10.08 2.16 13.99
CA PHE A 96 -9.24 2.39 12.82
C PHE A 96 -8.12 3.38 13.10
N ASN A 97 -6.87 2.95 12.84
CA ASN A 97 -5.68 3.79 12.93
C ASN A 97 -4.63 3.29 11.95
N ASP A 98 -4.03 4.19 11.21
CA ASP A 98 -2.96 3.90 10.26
C ASP A 98 -3.29 2.75 9.28
N LEU A 99 -4.54 2.73 8.74
CA LEU A 99 -4.96 1.70 7.80
C LEU A 99 -4.00 1.67 6.59
N HIS A 100 -3.65 0.47 6.08
CA HIS A 100 -2.74 0.35 4.93
C HIS A 100 -3.37 -0.24 3.69
N HIS A 101 -4.29 -1.17 3.83
CA HIS A 101 -4.94 -1.81 2.68
C HIS A 101 -6.38 -2.20 2.99
N VAL A 102 -7.20 -2.28 1.95
CA VAL A 102 -8.57 -2.76 2.00
C VAL A 102 -8.83 -3.72 0.84
N CYS A 103 -9.39 -4.88 1.16
CA CYS A 103 -9.69 -5.94 0.20
C CYS A 103 -11.13 -6.42 0.36
N PRO A 104 -12.00 -6.32 -0.66
CA PRO A 104 -13.33 -6.90 -0.61
C PRO A 104 -13.25 -8.43 -0.64
N SER A 105 -13.93 -9.10 0.29
CA SER A 105 -14.03 -10.55 0.34
C SER A 105 -14.89 -11.09 -0.80
N ARG A 106 -14.84 -12.42 -0.99
CA ARG A 106 -15.74 -13.12 -1.95
C ARG A 106 -17.21 -13.01 -1.54
N ASP A 107 -17.48 -12.97 -0.24
CA ASP A 107 -18.82 -12.99 0.33
C ASP A 107 -19.45 -11.59 0.51
N GLY A 108 -18.77 -10.54 0.00
CA GLY A 108 -19.28 -9.17 0.04
C GLY A 108 -18.95 -8.38 1.31
N THR A 109 -18.17 -8.96 2.22
CA THR A 109 -17.56 -8.25 3.35
C THR A 109 -16.29 -7.54 2.92
N VAL A 110 -15.63 -6.80 3.81
CA VAL A 110 -14.42 -6.05 3.52
C VAL A 110 -13.37 -6.36 4.59
N PHE A 111 -12.19 -6.82 4.15
CA PHE A 111 -11.02 -6.95 5.03
C PHE A 111 -10.24 -5.64 5.03
N VAL A 112 -9.91 -5.15 6.22
CA VAL A 112 -9.22 -3.88 6.44
C VAL A 112 -7.93 -4.15 7.23
N VAL A 113 -6.79 -3.81 6.67
CA VAL A 113 -5.51 -3.88 7.38
C VAL A 113 -5.39 -2.65 8.28
N ASN A 114 -5.58 -2.88 9.57
CA ASN A 114 -5.49 -1.87 10.62
C ASN A 114 -4.11 -1.92 11.27
N THR A 115 -3.15 -1.31 10.57
CA THR A 115 -1.73 -1.36 10.90
C THR A 115 -1.43 -0.76 12.27
N GLY A 116 -2.14 0.30 12.62
CA GLY A 116 -1.95 0.98 13.91
C GLY A 116 -2.20 0.07 15.12
N LEU A 117 -3.06 -0.93 14.98
CA LEU A 117 -3.37 -1.88 16.05
C LEU A 117 -2.82 -3.29 15.78
N ASP A 118 -1.93 -3.45 14.80
CA ASP A 118 -1.35 -4.75 14.41
C ASP A 118 -2.43 -5.82 14.17
N MET A 119 -3.52 -5.47 13.47
CA MET A 119 -4.63 -6.39 13.22
C MET A 119 -5.24 -6.25 11.81
N VAL A 120 -6.01 -7.27 11.41
CA VAL A 120 -6.95 -7.21 10.29
C VAL A 120 -8.37 -7.26 10.83
N VAL A 121 -9.24 -6.41 10.30
CA VAL A 121 -10.66 -6.31 10.68
C VAL A 121 -11.50 -6.70 9.47
N GLU A 122 -12.42 -7.64 9.66
CA GLU A 122 -13.50 -7.90 8.71
C GLU A 122 -14.73 -7.08 9.07
N VAL A 123 -15.27 -6.35 8.11
CA VAL A 123 -16.45 -5.52 8.29
C VAL A 123 -17.54 -5.86 7.28
N SER A 124 -18.79 -5.75 7.66
CA SER A 124 -19.91 -5.86 6.73
C SER A 124 -19.98 -4.62 5.83
N ALA A 125 -20.80 -4.68 4.77
CA ALA A 125 -21.05 -3.55 3.88
C ALA A 125 -21.60 -2.31 4.62
N GLU A 126 -22.30 -2.53 5.74
CA GLU A 126 -22.86 -1.48 6.61
C GLU A 126 -21.87 -0.98 7.66
N GLY A 127 -20.62 -1.50 7.67
CA GLY A 127 -19.58 -1.08 8.59
C GLY A 127 -19.64 -1.73 9.98
N ARG A 128 -20.31 -2.87 10.14
CA ARG A 128 -20.28 -3.64 11.40
C ARG A 128 -19.03 -4.52 11.42
N VAL A 129 -18.31 -4.53 12.53
CA VAL A 129 -17.21 -5.47 12.78
C VAL A 129 -17.78 -6.89 12.87
N LEU A 130 -17.28 -7.79 12.03
CA LEU A 130 -17.65 -9.19 12.00
C LEU A 130 -16.59 -10.06 12.66
N ARG A 131 -15.31 -9.75 12.41
CA ARG A 131 -14.17 -10.49 12.94
C ARG A 131 -12.94 -9.61 13.04
N GLU A 132 -12.07 -9.94 13.98
CA GLU A 132 -10.78 -9.29 14.21
C GLU A 132 -9.69 -10.37 14.35
N TRP A 133 -8.52 -10.14 13.72
CA TRP A 133 -7.37 -11.01 13.85
C TRP A 133 -6.15 -10.20 14.27
N GLY A 134 -5.53 -10.55 15.40
CA GLY A 134 -4.18 -10.09 15.73
C GLY A 134 -3.15 -10.76 14.85
N VAL A 135 -2.36 -9.97 14.11
CA VAL A 135 -1.44 -10.51 13.11
C VAL A 135 -0.18 -11.14 13.70
N VAL A 136 0.04 -10.97 15.01
CA VAL A 136 1.17 -11.58 15.75
C VAL A 136 0.73 -12.79 16.60
N GLY A 137 -0.51 -13.24 16.47
CA GLY A 137 -1.05 -14.37 17.24
C GLY A 137 -1.54 -14.01 18.65
N GLU A 138 -1.57 -12.71 18.99
CA GLU A 138 -2.07 -12.17 20.25
C GLU A 138 -3.39 -11.45 20.01
N ASP A 139 -4.26 -11.36 21.01
CA ASP A 139 -5.43 -10.47 20.96
C ASP A 139 -4.94 -9.01 20.97
N PRO A 140 -5.23 -8.20 19.95
CA PRO A 140 -4.83 -6.80 19.92
C PRO A 140 -5.35 -6.02 21.13
N TRP A 141 -6.47 -6.42 21.69
CA TRP A 141 -7.11 -5.74 22.82
C TRP A 141 -6.44 -5.97 24.18
N GLU A 142 -5.50 -6.89 24.27
CA GLU A 142 -4.60 -6.95 25.44
C GLU A 142 -3.66 -5.74 25.52
N ARG A 143 -3.31 -5.16 24.37
CA ARG A 143 -2.42 -4.00 24.23
C ARG A 143 -3.17 -2.69 24.03
N PHE A 144 -4.36 -2.75 23.46
CA PHE A 144 -5.20 -1.61 23.12
C PHE A 144 -6.53 -1.65 23.87
N SER A 145 -7.25 -0.53 23.95
CA SER A 145 -8.53 -0.42 24.65
C SER A 145 -9.67 -0.14 23.69
N ARG A 146 -10.76 -0.90 23.79
CA ARG A 146 -11.99 -0.67 23.01
C ARG A 146 -12.70 0.64 23.36
N ALA A 147 -12.36 1.28 24.49
CA ALA A 147 -12.92 2.56 24.91
C ALA A 147 -12.28 3.78 24.21
N ILE A 148 -11.17 3.57 23.49
CA ILE A 148 -10.43 4.65 22.82
C ILE A 148 -10.88 4.78 21.35
N ASP A 149 -11.17 6.01 20.93
CA ASP A 149 -11.31 6.33 19.51
C ASP A 149 -9.93 6.55 18.88
N TYR A 150 -9.39 5.51 18.25
CA TYR A 150 -8.06 5.51 17.65
C TYR A 150 -7.96 6.42 16.42
N ARG A 151 -9.06 6.83 15.81
CA ARG A 151 -9.05 7.84 14.74
C ARG A 151 -8.52 9.20 15.24
N LYS A 152 -8.56 9.42 16.55
CA LYS A 152 -8.09 10.62 17.25
C LYS A 152 -6.68 10.48 17.82
N VAL A 153 -6.09 9.30 17.73
CA VAL A 153 -4.74 9.02 18.20
C VAL A 153 -3.73 9.26 17.06
N PRO A 154 -2.80 10.21 17.20
CA PRO A 154 -1.86 10.56 16.13
C PRO A 154 -0.99 9.41 15.66
N THR A 155 -0.60 8.53 16.57
CA THR A 155 0.22 7.35 16.30
C THR A 155 0.10 6.33 17.42
N THR A 156 0.15 5.06 17.07
CA THR A 156 0.19 3.93 18.00
C THR A 156 1.55 3.22 18.00
N LYS A 157 2.54 3.84 17.33
CA LYS A 157 3.92 3.30 17.27
C LYS A 157 4.57 3.22 18.66
N PRO A 158 5.47 2.24 18.89
CA PRO A 158 5.98 1.29 17.92
C PRO A 158 5.00 0.14 17.63
N HIS A 159 4.89 -0.27 16.35
CA HIS A 159 4.12 -1.45 15.96
C HIS A 159 4.94 -2.72 16.23
N LYS A 160 4.28 -3.83 16.59
CA LYS A 160 4.94 -5.15 16.71
C LYS A 160 5.17 -5.79 15.35
N SER A 161 4.27 -5.54 14.39
CA SER A 161 4.27 -6.18 13.10
C SER A 161 4.24 -5.21 11.91
N HIS A 162 3.44 -4.15 11.97
CA HIS A 162 3.19 -3.25 10.86
C HIS A 162 2.63 -4.00 9.64
N PRO A 163 1.43 -4.63 9.74
CA PRO A 163 0.81 -5.30 8.60
C PRO A 163 0.50 -4.28 7.50
N ASN A 164 0.71 -4.67 6.23
CA ASN A 164 0.54 -3.75 5.09
C ASN A 164 -0.52 -4.18 4.09
N PHE A 165 -0.61 -5.45 3.75
CA PHE A 165 -1.43 -5.91 2.65
C PHE A 165 -2.15 -7.21 2.98
N VAL A 166 -3.47 -7.27 2.73
CA VAL A 166 -4.31 -8.46 2.94
C VAL A 166 -4.79 -9.00 1.60
N PHE A 167 -4.79 -10.32 1.44
CA PHE A 167 -5.26 -10.99 0.23
C PHE A 167 -5.85 -12.37 0.53
N GLU A 168 -6.75 -12.83 -0.32
CA GLU A 168 -7.31 -14.17 -0.26
C GLU A 168 -6.53 -15.12 -1.18
N LEU A 169 -6.11 -16.28 -0.66
CA LEU A 169 -5.49 -17.35 -1.41
C LEU A 169 -6.29 -18.65 -1.22
N GLY A 170 -7.07 -19.04 -2.21
CA GLY A 170 -8.08 -20.09 -2.02
C GLY A 170 -9.14 -19.65 -1.02
N ALA A 171 -9.37 -20.44 0.02
CA ALA A 171 -10.27 -20.12 1.12
C ALA A 171 -9.54 -19.42 2.29
N ASP A 172 -8.24 -19.21 2.17
CA ASP A 172 -7.42 -18.65 3.24
C ASP A 172 -7.24 -17.15 3.09
N LEU A 173 -7.22 -16.48 4.25
CA LEU A 173 -6.91 -15.06 4.36
C LEU A 173 -5.47 -14.88 4.79
N TRP A 174 -4.71 -14.10 4.03
CA TRP A 174 -3.29 -13.83 4.24
C TRP A 174 -3.02 -12.34 4.47
N VAL A 175 -2.00 -12.04 5.25
CA VAL A 175 -1.55 -10.65 5.48
C VAL A 175 -0.03 -10.56 5.48
N THR A 176 0.53 -9.54 4.81
CA THR A 176 1.97 -9.24 4.86
C THR A 176 2.31 -8.55 6.16
N ARG A 177 3.45 -8.93 6.77
CA ARG A 177 3.96 -8.37 8.02
C ARG A 177 5.34 -7.77 7.79
N ALA A 178 5.41 -6.43 7.78
CA ALA A 178 6.64 -5.73 7.44
C ALA A 178 7.80 -6.11 8.37
N MET A 179 7.59 -6.05 9.69
CA MET A 179 8.66 -6.31 10.67
C MET A 179 9.14 -7.76 10.69
N GLN A 180 8.29 -8.71 10.29
CA GLN A 180 8.63 -10.13 10.22
C GLN A 180 9.18 -10.54 8.86
N GLY A 181 9.07 -9.70 7.83
CA GLY A 181 9.52 -10.00 6.46
C GLY A 181 8.78 -11.17 5.81
N ASP A 182 7.49 -11.34 6.11
CA ASP A 182 6.70 -12.50 5.71
C ASP A 182 5.24 -12.16 5.37
N ALA A 183 4.50 -13.16 4.92
CA ALA A 183 3.05 -13.18 4.95
C ALA A 183 2.57 -14.37 5.78
N VAL A 184 1.59 -14.15 6.66
CA VAL A 184 0.98 -15.17 7.51
C VAL A 184 -0.46 -15.42 7.11
N CYS A 185 -0.89 -16.69 7.19
CA CYS A 185 -2.27 -17.07 6.99
C CYS A 185 -3.05 -16.84 8.31
N LEU A 186 -4.04 -15.94 8.27
CA LEU A 186 -4.86 -15.61 9.45
C LEU A 186 -5.90 -16.70 9.79
N THR A 187 -6.31 -17.48 8.80
CA THR A 187 -7.26 -18.60 8.97
C THR A 187 -6.57 -19.90 9.35
N ARG A 188 -5.28 -20.04 9.05
CA ARG A 188 -4.41 -21.17 9.41
C ARG A 188 -3.05 -20.65 9.85
N PRO A 189 -2.87 -20.21 11.12
CA PRO A 189 -1.68 -19.48 11.59
C PRO A 189 -0.36 -20.25 11.55
N ASP A 190 -0.40 -21.58 11.37
CA ASP A 190 0.74 -22.47 11.13
C ASP A 190 1.36 -22.27 9.73
N ARG A 191 0.62 -21.65 8.78
CA ARG A 191 1.09 -21.41 7.42
C ARG A 191 1.69 -20.02 7.28
N ARG A 192 2.85 -19.96 6.66
CA ARG A 192 3.62 -18.75 6.48
C ARG A 192 4.40 -18.79 5.16
N ILE A 193 4.53 -17.62 4.52
CA ILE A 193 5.42 -17.40 3.38
C ILE A 193 6.56 -16.50 3.87
N TRP A 194 7.77 -17.03 3.95
CA TRP A 194 8.95 -16.21 4.19
C TRP A 194 9.29 -15.45 2.92
N ILE A 195 9.44 -14.11 2.99
CA ILE A 195 9.68 -13.24 1.83
C ILE A 195 11.11 -12.72 1.84
N GLY A 196 11.61 -12.30 2.99
CA GLY A 196 12.98 -11.81 3.13
C GLY A 196 13.20 -10.97 4.38
N PRO A 197 14.44 -10.50 4.60
CA PRO A 197 14.80 -9.74 5.79
C PRO A 197 14.36 -8.26 5.73
N GLU A 198 13.97 -7.77 4.56
CA GLU A 198 13.54 -6.37 4.37
C GLU A 198 12.03 -6.21 4.63
N LEU A 199 11.61 -4.97 4.89
CA LEU A 199 10.21 -4.66 5.20
C LEU A 199 9.30 -4.95 4.00
N VAL A 200 8.41 -5.93 4.12
CA VAL A 200 7.43 -6.28 3.07
C VAL A 200 6.31 -5.25 3.01
N HIS A 201 5.88 -4.89 1.81
CA HIS A 201 4.76 -3.96 1.63
C HIS A 201 3.55 -4.64 0.98
N ASP A 202 3.52 -4.83 -0.33
CA ASP A 202 2.38 -5.38 -1.07
C ASP A 202 2.49 -6.90 -1.27
N GLY A 203 1.37 -7.54 -1.69
CA GLY A 203 1.32 -8.96 -2.04
C GLY A 203 0.19 -9.25 -3.03
N HIS A 204 0.49 -9.23 -4.34
CA HIS A 204 -0.49 -9.36 -5.41
C HIS A 204 -0.48 -10.74 -6.07
N LEU A 205 -1.66 -11.33 -6.20
CA LEU A 205 -1.86 -12.57 -6.95
C LEU A 205 -1.98 -12.29 -8.44
N HIS A 206 -1.20 -13.02 -9.25
CA HIS A 206 -1.35 -13.04 -10.71
C HIS A 206 -1.04 -14.43 -11.24
N GLY A 207 -2.01 -15.07 -11.89
CA GLY A 207 -1.87 -16.43 -12.37
C GLY A 207 -1.60 -17.42 -11.24
N ASP A 208 -0.50 -18.15 -11.36
CA ASP A 208 0.00 -19.14 -10.41
C ASP A 208 1.06 -18.58 -9.44
N ARG A 209 1.22 -17.26 -9.37
CA ARG A 209 2.25 -16.57 -8.58
C ARG A 209 1.70 -15.49 -7.67
N ILE A 210 2.48 -15.17 -6.64
CA ILE A 210 2.28 -14.05 -5.73
C ILE A 210 3.51 -13.14 -5.85
N TYR A 211 3.26 -11.86 -6.09
CA TYR A 211 4.30 -10.84 -6.25
C TYR A 211 4.34 -9.95 -5.03
N PHE A 212 5.44 -9.98 -4.29
CA PHE A 212 5.65 -9.15 -3.10
C PHE A 212 6.66 -8.05 -3.40
N THR A 213 6.41 -6.85 -2.89
CA THR A 213 7.40 -5.78 -2.87
C THR A 213 7.99 -5.62 -1.48
N THR A 214 9.26 -5.30 -1.40
CA THR A 214 9.91 -4.83 -0.17
C THR A 214 10.31 -3.38 -0.31
N VAL A 215 10.32 -2.64 0.79
CA VAL A 215 10.48 -1.17 0.77
C VAL A 215 11.80 -0.69 0.16
N ASP A 216 12.82 -1.54 0.10
CA ASP A 216 14.12 -1.24 -0.49
C ASP A 216 14.18 -1.38 -2.02
N GLY A 217 13.06 -1.79 -2.65
CA GLY A 217 12.97 -1.97 -4.09
C GLY A 217 13.30 -3.39 -4.58
N THR A 218 13.06 -4.40 -3.74
CA THR A 218 13.13 -5.80 -4.17
C THR A 218 11.72 -6.32 -4.51
N LEU A 219 11.59 -7.00 -5.63
CA LEU A 219 10.41 -7.77 -6.03
C LEU A 219 10.68 -9.25 -5.77
N VAL A 220 9.82 -9.89 -4.96
CA VAL A 220 9.92 -11.31 -4.62
C VAL A 220 8.71 -12.04 -5.22
N ILE A 221 8.99 -13.05 -6.05
CA ILE A 221 7.97 -13.86 -6.73
C ILE A 221 7.92 -15.22 -6.04
N VAL A 222 6.72 -15.61 -5.63
CA VAL A 222 6.45 -16.84 -4.88
C VAL A 222 5.43 -17.67 -5.66
N GLY A 223 5.68 -18.96 -5.79
CA GLY A 223 4.71 -19.89 -6.36
C GLY A 223 3.48 -20.01 -5.47
N ARG A 224 2.30 -19.87 -6.05
CA ARG A 224 1.01 -19.83 -5.36
C ARG A 224 0.71 -21.12 -4.59
N ASP A 225 1.00 -22.28 -5.18
CA ASP A 225 0.71 -23.57 -4.59
C ASP A 225 1.85 -24.06 -3.68
N SER A 226 3.09 -23.81 -4.10
CA SER A 226 4.29 -24.20 -3.37
C SER A 226 4.55 -23.33 -2.13
N LEU A 227 4.11 -22.08 -2.13
CA LEU A 227 4.41 -21.04 -1.15
C LEU A 227 5.92 -20.81 -0.98
N ARG A 228 6.71 -21.14 -2.01
CA ARG A 228 8.17 -20.98 -2.02
C ARG A 228 8.59 -19.88 -2.97
N ILE A 229 9.67 -19.19 -2.62
CA ILE A 229 10.28 -18.19 -3.49
C ILE A 229 10.76 -18.87 -4.76
N GLU A 230 10.33 -18.36 -5.92
CA GLU A 230 10.77 -18.76 -7.26
C GLU A 230 11.82 -17.79 -7.80
N GLU A 231 11.63 -16.48 -7.54
CA GLU A 231 12.55 -15.48 -8.04
C GLU A 231 12.64 -14.26 -7.08
N VAL A 232 13.83 -13.65 -7.03
CA VAL A 232 14.10 -12.41 -6.30
C VAL A 232 14.78 -11.43 -7.24
N ILE A 233 14.18 -10.26 -7.44
CA ILE A 233 14.64 -9.25 -8.38
C ILE A 233 14.93 -7.95 -7.64
N ASP A 234 16.19 -7.55 -7.59
CA ASP A 234 16.58 -6.22 -7.10
C ASP A 234 16.36 -5.20 -8.22
N LEU A 235 15.31 -4.38 -8.08
CA LEU A 235 14.94 -3.38 -9.09
C LEU A 235 15.98 -2.27 -9.24
N LYS A 236 16.87 -2.08 -8.26
CA LYS A 236 18.00 -1.14 -8.33
C LYS A 236 19.05 -1.60 -9.33
N MET A 237 19.12 -2.91 -9.58
CA MET A 237 20.09 -3.49 -10.53
C MET A 237 19.57 -3.56 -11.97
N VAL A 238 18.29 -3.21 -12.17
CA VAL A 238 17.69 -3.17 -13.51
C VAL A 238 18.21 -1.93 -14.26
N ASP A 239 18.64 -2.10 -15.52
CA ASP A 239 19.23 -1.05 -16.38
C ASP A 239 20.42 -0.30 -15.74
N ASN A 240 21.21 -0.98 -14.90
CA ASN A 240 22.34 -0.36 -14.19
C ASN A 240 21.95 0.89 -13.38
N THR A 241 20.71 0.94 -12.87
CA THR A 241 20.22 2.03 -12.03
C THR A 241 20.79 1.99 -10.61
N ALA A 242 21.77 1.13 -10.34
CA ALA A 242 22.41 0.95 -9.02
C ALA A 242 22.92 2.23 -8.36
N LYS A 243 23.07 3.31 -9.14
CA LYS A 243 23.45 4.65 -8.65
C LYS A 243 22.26 5.54 -8.29
N ALA A 244 21.02 5.07 -8.43
CA ALA A 244 19.83 5.84 -8.12
C ALA A 244 19.14 5.32 -6.85
N LEU A 245 18.84 6.22 -5.94
CA LEU A 245 17.96 5.94 -4.81
C LEU A 245 16.52 5.97 -5.30
N LEU A 246 15.94 4.77 -5.57
CA LEU A 246 14.60 4.65 -6.17
C LEU A 246 13.51 5.25 -5.26
N GLY A 247 13.63 5.10 -3.94
CA GLY A 247 12.63 5.55 -2.98
C GLY A 247 12.03 4.40 -2.18
N TRP A 248 10.98 4.68 -1.42
CA TRP A 248 10.19 3.67 -0.71
C TRP A 248 9.33 2.90 -1.71
N CYS A 249 9.69 1.67 -2.01
CA CYS A 249 8.93 0.80 -2.89
C CYS A 249 7.61 0.40 -2.22
N ARG A 250 6.51 0.49 -2.97
CA ARG A 250 5.16 0.22 -2.46
C ARG A 250 4.35 -0.59 -3.46
N GLY A 251 3.38 0.03 -4.13
CA GLY A 251 2.43 -0.64 -4.99
C GLY A 251 3.05 -1.36 -6.18
N VAL A 252 2.55 -2.55 -6.48
CA VAL A 252 2.87 -3.32 -7.68
C VAL A 252 1.60 -3.63 -8.47
N LEU A 253 1.65 -3.50 -9.79
CA LEU A 253 0.61 -3.96 -10.71
C LEU A 253 1.24 -4.89 -11.74
N VAL A 254 0.91 -6.16 -11.66
CA VAL A 254 1.37 -7.18 -12.60
C VAL A 254 0.52 -7.11 -13.87
N LEU A 255 1.14 -6.92 -15.03
CA LEU A 255 0.47 -6.90 -16.32
C LEU A 255 0.46 -8.28 -16.97
N ASP A 256 1.57 -8.97 -16.84
CA ASP A 256 1.81 -10.34 -17.30
C ASP A 256 3.08 -10.90 -16.62
N ASP A 257 3.50 -12.10 -16.98
CA ASP A 257 4.67 -12.78 -16.37
C ASP A 257 6.00 -12.03 -16.53
N ARG A 258 6.05 -11.05 -17.43
CA ARG A 258 7.25 -10.28 -17.74
C ARG A 258 7.19 -8.84 -17.29
N ARG A 259 5.99 -8.22 -17.30
CA ARG A 259 5.84 -6.77 -17.15
C ARG A 259 5.10 -6.43 -15.88
N VAL A 260 5.74 -5.61 -15.06
CA VAL A 260 5.16 -5.11 -13.81
C VAL A 260 5.35 -3.60 -13.68
N TRP A 261 4.30 -2.90 -13.30
CA TRP A 261 4.43 -1.54 -12.79
C TRP A 261 4.76 -1.59 -11.31
N VAL A 262 5.77 -0.82 -10.89
CA VAL A 262 6.12 -0.66 -9.48
C VAL A 262 6.21 0.82 -9.16
N SER A 263 5.71 1.21 -7.99
CA SER A 263 5.70 2.60 -7.55
C SER A 263 6.64 2.85 -6.37
N PHE A 264 7.23 4.04 -6.36
CA PHE A 264 8.22 4.47 -5.37
C PHE A 264 7.89 5.85 -4.86
N THR A 265 7.81 5.99 -3.54
CA THR A 265 7.73 7.30 -2.89
C THR A 265 9.15 7.83 -2.65
N ARG A 266 9.42 9.08 -2.98
CA ARG A 266 10.70 9.76 -2.69
C ARG A 266 11.12 9.53 -1.24
N VAL A 267 12.40 9.22 -1.02
CA VAL A 267 12.97 9.11 0.33
C VAL A 267 13.03 10.49 0.98
N ARG A 268 12.53 10.61 2.20
CA ARG A 268 12.48 11.87 2.93
C ARG A 268 13.55 11.93 4.01
N LYS A 269 14.25 13.06 4.09
CA LYS A 269 15.45 13.22 4.92
C LYS A 269 15.27 13.04 6.43
N THR A 270 14.08 13.13 6.95
CA THR A 270 13.85 13.32 8.41
C THR A 270 13.33 12.08 9.15
N THR A 271 12.72 11.10 8.48
CA THR A 271 12.45 9.76 9.06
C THR A 271 13.71 8.89 9.15
N PHE A 272 14.85 9.47 8.84
CA PHE A 272 16.12 8.80 8.60
C PHE A 272 16.83 8.24 9.83
N LYS A 273 16.44 8.60 11.03
CA LYS A 273 17.29 8.27 12.18
C LYS A 273 17.18 6.82 12.66
N GLU A 274 16.11 6.09 12.34
CA GLU A 274 15.83 4.89 13.12
C GLU A 274 15.96 3.54 12.38
N ASN A 275 15.90 3.44 11.03
CA ASN A 275 15.89 2.07 10.43
C ASN A 275 16.35 1.92 8.97
N ILE A 276 17.16 2.80 8.40
CA ILE A 276 17.45 2.71 6.98
C ILE A 276 18.87 2.21 6.71
N LYS A 277 19.12 0.94 6.99
CA LYS A 277 20.39 0.28 6.64
C LYS A 277 20.65 0.34 5.13
N TRP A 278 19.62 0.21 4.29
CA TRP A 278 19.75 0.22 2.83
C TRP A 278 20.04 1.63 2.26
N VAL A 279 19.49 2.70 2.85
CA VAL A 279 19.82 4.07 2.42
C VAL A 279 21.27 4.44 2.77
N LYS A 280 21.81 3.93 3.87
CA LYS A 280 23.22 4.16 4.25
C LYS A 280 24.21 3.50 3.29
N ARG A 281 23.81 2.45 2.57
CA ARG A 281 24.63 1.78 1.56
C ARG A 281 24.76 2.58 0.24
N VAL A 282 23.89 3.60 0.06
CA VAL A 282 23.68 4.34 -1.18
C VAL A 282 24.16 5.80 -0.99
N ARG A 283 25.39 6.00 -0.48
CA ARG A 283 25.97 7.34 -0.32
C ARG A 283 26.41 7.91 -1.68
N GLY A 284 25.89 9.09 -2.03
CA GLY A 284 26.32 9.88 -3.20
C GLY A 284 25.45 9.68 -4.45
N GLU A 285 24.30 9.08 -4.36
CA GLU A 285 23.41 8.77 -5.46
C GLU A 285 22.33 9.84 -5.70
N VAL A 286 21.82 9.87 -6.93
CA VAL A 286 20.74 10.76 -7.32
C VAL A 286 19.43 10.24 -6.75
N GLU A 287 18.80 11.03 -5.88
CA GLU A 287 17.46 10.73 -5.33
C GLU A 287 16.40 10.92 -6.42
N LYS A 288 15.62 9.87 -6.70
CA LYS A 288 14.50 9.95 -7.63
C LYS A 288 13.28 10.62 -6.97
N PRO A 289 12.47 11.38 -7.74
CA PRO A 289 11.17 11.87 -7.28
C PRO A 289 10.21 10.70 -7.00
N THR A 290 9.08 10.97 -6.39
CA THR A 290 7.96 10.01 -6.35
C THR A 290 7.56 9.66 -7.77
N HIS A 291 7.63 8.36 -8.12
CA HIS A 291 7.46 7.89 -9.50
C HIS A 291 6.86 6.48 -9.54
N MET A 292 6.48 6.05 -10.71
CA MET A 292 6.22 4.65 -11.03
C MET A 292 7.02 4.25 -12.27
N ALA A 293 7.46 3.00 -12.33
CA ALA A 293 8.22 2.48 -13.46
C ALA A 293 7.66 1.13 -13.92
N LEU A 294 7.64 0.94 -15.24
CA LEU A 294 7.31 -0.32 -15.89
C LEU A 294 8.59 -1.10 -16.14
N TYR A 295 8.68 -2.26 -15.52
CA TYR A 295 9.82 -3.16 -15.68
C TYR A 295 9.46 -4.34 -16.59
N ASP A 296 10.37 -4.72 -17.49
CA ASP A 296 10.47 -6.06 -18.04
C ASP A 296 11.42 -6.85 -17.11
N ILE A 297 10.85 -7.68 -16.26
CA ILE A 297 11.62 -8.38 -15.23
C ILE A 297 12.50 -9.50 -15.81
N HIS A 298 12.13 -10.09 -16.95
CA HIS A 298 12.95 -11.09 -17.62
C HIS A 298 14.13 -10.46 -18.39
N ALA A 299 13.85 -9.39 -19.15
CA ALA A 299 14.89 -8.67 -19.88
C ALA A 299 15.74 -7.76 -18.98
N LYS A 300 15.35 -7.56 -17.70
CA LYS A 300 15.96 -6.66 -16.73
C LYS A 300 16.09 -5.24 -17.27
N LYS A 301 14.98 -4.69 -17.79
CA LYS A 301 14.91 -3.35 -18.40
C LYS A 301 13.75 -2.54 -17.83
N ILE A 302 13.97 -1.23 -17.75
CA ILE A 302 12.90 -0.25 -17.53
C ILE A 302 12.31 0.09 -18.90
N LEU A 303 11.03 -0.19 -19.08
CA LEU A 303 10.31 0.10 -20.33
C LEU A 303 9.68 1.49 -20.35
N ASN A 304 9.31 2.01 -19.18
CA ASN A 304 8.74 3.34 -19.01
C ASN A 304 8.93 3.82 -17.56
N GLU A 305 9.04 5.13 -17.37
CA GLU A 305 9.11 5.76 -16.05
C GLU A 305 8.30 7.05 -16.03
N ILE A 306 7.42 7.23 -15.04
CA ILE A 306 6.53 8.39 -14.93
C ILE A 306 6.75 9.07 -13.58
N ASN A 307 7.16 10.34 -13.63
CA ASN A 307 7.32 11.19 -12.46
C ASN A 307 5.95 11.63 -11.93
N LEU A 308 5.50 11.09 -10.81
CA LEU A 308 4.20 11.36 -10.22
C LEU A 308 4.12 12.71 -9.50
N GLU A 309 5.25 13.31 -9.10
CA GLU A 309 5.25 14.65 -8.50
C GLU A 309 4.79 15.73 -9.48
N LYS A 310 5.08 15.55 -10.78
CA LYS A 310 4.55 16.43 -11.84
C LYS A 310 3.02 16.40 -11.95
N HIS A 311 2.40 15.36 -11.40
CA HIS A 311 0.96 15.15 -11.36
C HIS A 311 0.34 15.42 -9.98
N GLY A 312 1.13 16.03 -9.08
CA GLY A 312 0.68 16.42 -7.74
C GLY A 312 0.71 15.30 -6.68
N LEU A 313 1.26 14.13 -6.99
CA LEU A 313 1.44 13.04 -6.04
C LEU A 313 2.86 13.08 -5.43
N ASN A 314 2.95 13.41 -4.15
CA ASN A 314 4.21 13.40 -3.39
C ASN A 314 4.44 12.10 -2.60
N VAL A 315 3.41 11.28 -2.50
CA VAL A 315 3.46 9.91 -2.00
C VAL A 315 2.57 9.04 -2.88
N VAL A 316 2.96 7.79 -3.07
CA VAL A 316 2.20 6.78 -3.81
C VAL A 316 2.08 5.50 -2.99
N PHE A 317 0.93 4.83 -3.06
CA PHE A 317 0.69 3.56 -2.37
C PHE A 317 0.26 2.44 -3.31
N SER A 318 -0.64 2.68 -4.25
CA SER A 318 -1.08 1.65 -5.21
C SER A 318 -1.00 2.14 -6.64
N VAL A 319 -0.70 1.21 -7.53
CA VAL A 319 -0.96 1.30 -8.96
C VAL A 319 -2.01 0.24 -9.28
N LEU A 320 -3.16 0.64 -9.79
CA LEU A 320 -4.32 -0.22 -10.01
C LEU A 320 -4.73 -0.23 -11.49
N PRO A 321 -5.32 -1.32 -12.00
CA PRO A 321 -5.80 -1.36 -13.37
C PRO A 321 -6.94 -0.35 -13.57
N ALA A 322 -6.87 0.49 -14.60
CA ALA A 322 -8.00 1.33 -14.92
C ALA A 322 -9.08 0.51 -15.64
N VAL A 323 -10.31 0.68 -15.19
CA VAL A 323 -11.50 0.09 -15.82
C VAL A 323 -11.85 0.94 -17.03
N SER A 324 -12.05 0.30 -18.18
CA SER A 324 -12.56 0.98 -19.37
C SER A 324 -14.01 1.42 -19.15
N PRO A 325 -14.40 2.58 -19.72
CA PRO A 325 -15.78 3.06 -19.69
C PRO A 325 -16.77 2.04 -20.25
#